data_7c85d41b3171284fbd9dd376bcd6f83a
#
_entry.id   7c85d41b3171284fbd9dd376bcd6f83a
#
_cell.length_a   1.000
_cell.length_b   1.000
_cell.length_c   1.000
_cell.angle_alpha   90.00
_cell.angle_beta   90.00
_cell.angle_gamma   90.00
#
_symmetry.space_group_name_H-M   'P 1'
#
loop_
_entity.id
_entity.type
_entity.pdbx_description
1 polymer ?
#
loop_
_entity_poly.entity_id
_entity_poly.type
_entity_poly.pdbx_seq_one_letter_code
_entity_poly.pdbx_strand_id
1 'polypeptide(L)'
;VTRGIDISSVRGAVVYDAPLAPYSWFKVGGKADLLFTPEDEADLGAFLKVLPSDVPLLVIGLGSNLLVRDGGYRGAVIRLGKAFQTIIVEPDHRIRAGAGAVDVKVARQAAEAGIAGFSFLRGIPGTIGGALRMNGGAYCAEMRDVLVSARGIDRAGVIRTFDCRQMGFRYRHSAVAEDVIFTEALMQGRPGEPETILAEMGAITEARSATQPVNTRTGGSTFKNPQAAKAWELIDRAGCRGLRIGGAQVSELHTNFLIAHEGATASDIEALGEEVRRRVFEQSGISLEWEIKRVGEV
;
A
#
# COMPACT_ATOMS: atom_id res chain seq x y z
N VAL A 1 0.08 -26.66 -3.24
CA VAL A 1 0.94 -26.62 -2.03
C VAL A 1 0.11 -26.24 -0.80
N THR A 2 -0.77 -25.23 -0.86
CA THR A 2 -1.52 -24.72 0.30
C THR A 2 -2.69 -25.58 0.80
N ARG A 3 -3.25 -26.49 -0.03
CA ARG A 3 -4.40 -27.34 0.35
C ARG A 3 -4.08 -28.46 1.35
N GLY A 4 -2.80 -28.72 1.62
CA GLY A 4 -2.35 -29.72 2.60
C GLY A 4 -1.99 -29.12 3.97
N ILE A 5 -2.20 -27.82 4.19
CA ILE A 5 -1.88 -27.15 5.44
C ILE A 5 -2.99 -27.46 6.46
N ASP A 6 -2.60 -27.94 7.65
CA ASP A 6 -3.55 -28.11 8.75
C ASP A 6 -3.92 -26.76 9.35
N ILE A 7 -5.12 -26.30 9.04
CA ILE A 7 -5.69 -25.03 9.53
C ILE A 7 -6.67 -25.23 10.70
N SER A 8 -6.68 -26.38 11.36
CA SER A 8 -7.62 -26.67 12.48
C SER A 8 -7.46 -25.72 13.67
N SER A 9 -6.28 -25.12 13.84
CA SER A 9 -5.99 -24.12 14.88
C SER A 9 -6.32 -22.69 14.48
N VAL A 10 -6.79 -22.47 13.25
CA VAL A 10 -7.06 -21.14 12.66
C VAL A 10 -8.56 -20.86 12.77
N ARG A 11 -8.91 -19.64 13.23
CA ARG A 11 -10.30 -19.22 13.44
C ARG A 11 -10.84 -18.33 12.31
N GLY A 12 -9.97 -17.54 11.71
CA GLY A 12 -10.29 -16.59 10.66
C GLY A 12 -10.69 -17.26 9.34
N ALA A 13 -11.19 -16.47 8.43
CA ALA A 13 -11.67 -16.96 7.15
C ALA A 13 -10.52 -17.36 6.23
N VAL A 14 -10.56 -18.60 5.72
CA VAL A 14 -9.64 -19.13 4.72
C VAL A 14 -10.42 -19.40 3.43
N VAL A 15 -9.94 -18.85 2.32
CA VAL A 15 -10.52 -19.04 0.98
C VAL A 15 -9.44 -19.56 0.05
N TYR A 16 -9.62 -20.76 -0.51
CA TYR A 16 -8.73 -21.32 -1.53
C TYR A 16 -9.12 -20.81 -2.92
N ASP A 17 -8.15 -20.72 -3.82
CA ASP A 17 -8.33 -20.23 -5.19
C ASP A 17 -9.02 -18.84 -5.22
N ALA A 18 -8.67 -18.00 -4.28
CA ALA A 18 -9.34 -16.72 -4.03
C ALA A 18 -9.02 -15.70 -5.14
N PRO A 19 -10.01 -15.11 -5.84
CA PRO A 19 -9.77 -14.06 -6.81
C PRO A 19 -9.19 -12.82 -6.14
N LEU A 20 -8.06 -12.29 -6.64
CA LEU A 20 -7.39 -11.10 -6.07
C LEU A 20 -7.80 -9.79 -6.74
N ALA A 21 -8.36 -9.82 -7.95
CA ALA A 21 -8.84 -8.62 -8.63
C ALA A 21 -9.76 -7.73 -7.77
N PRO A 22 -10.72 -8.26 -6.98
CA PRO A 22 -11.57 -7.43 -6.11
C PRO A 22 -10.80 -6.64 -5.04
N TYR A 23 -9.62 -7.12 -4.65
CA TYR A 23 -8.78 -6.53 -3.60
C TYR A 23 -7.69 -5.61 -4.14
N SER A 24 -7.55 -5.45 -5.44
CA SER A 24 -6.67 -4.51 -6.11
C SER A 24 -7.45 -3.29 -6.61
N TRP A 25 -6.85 -2.11 -6.56
CA TRP A 25 -7.45 -0.90 -7.13
C TRP A 25 -7.51 -0.95 -8.65
N PHE A 26 -6.60 -1.63 -9.31
CA PHE A 26 -6.67 -1.88 -10.76
C PHE A 26 -7.85 -2.78 -11.16
N LYS A 27 -8.38 -3.59 -10.23
CA LYS A 27 -9.44 -4.57 -10.49
C LYS A 27 -9.05 -5.63 -11.52
N VAL A 28 -7.76 -5.94 -11.63
CA VAL A 28 -7.20 -6.98 -12.48
C VAL A 28 -6.35 -7.95 -11.66
N GLY A 29 -5.98 -9.07 -12.27
CA GLY A 29 -5.08 -10.08 -11.72
C GLY A 29 -5.77 -11.39 -11.38
N GLY A 30 -4.96 -12.44 -11.31
CA GLY A 30 -5.41 -13.81 -11.08
C GLY A 30 -5.78 -14.11 -9.63
N LYS A 31 -5.78 -15.40 -9.29
CA LYS A 31 -6.17 -15.92 -7.97
C LYS A 31 -4.96 -16.12 -7.07
N ALA A 32 -5.17 -16.08 -5.74
CA ALA A 32 -4.22 -16.65 -4.79
C ALA A 32 -4.54 -18.12 -4.54
N ASP A 33 -3.51 -18.94 -4.25
CA ASP A 33 -3.75 -20.30 -3.81
C ASP A 33 -4.54 -20.34 -2.50
N LEU A 34 -4.27 -19.37 -1.60
CA LEU A 34 -4.97 -19.20 -0.33
C LEU A 34 -5.05 -17.72 0.06
N LEU A 35 -6.23 -17.27 0.45
CA LEU A 35 -6.45 -15.97 1.10
C LEU A 35 -6.90 -16.21 2.53
N PHE A 36 -6.18 -15.66 3.49
CA PHE A 36 -6.50 -15.72 4.92
C PHE A 36 -6.87 -14.34 5.45
N THR A 37 -7.95 -14.28 6.21
CA THR A 37 -8.36 -13.08 6.94
C THR A 37 -8.40 -13.42 8.42
N PRO A 38 -7.36 -13.08 9.20
CA PRO A 38 -7.29 -13.40 10.62
C PRO A 38 -8.34 -12.65 11.45
N GLU A 39 -8.86 -13.29 12.49
CA GLU A 39 -9.76 -12.67 13.45
C GLU A 39 -9.03 -11.71 14.40
N ASP A 40 -7.81 -12.04 14.80
CA ASP A 40 -6.95 -11.24 15.66
C ASP A 40 -5.46 -11.61 15.51
N GLU A 41 -4.62 -10.98 16.31
CA GLU A 41 -3.17 -11.17 16.28
C GLU A 41 -2.75 -12.61 16.69
N ALA A 42 -3.47 -13.22 17.64
CA ALA A 42 -3.20 -14.59 18.06
C ALA A 42 -3.52 -15.59 16.93
N ASP A 43 -4.62 -15.37 16.23
CA ASP A 43 -5.03 -16.16 15.09
C ASP A 43 -4.07 -16.02 13.89
N LEU A 44 -3.58 -14.80 13.65
CA LEU A 44 -2.53 -14.54 12.67
C LEU A 44 -1.25 -15.33 13.04
N GLY A 45 -0.85 -15.29 14.31
CA GLY A 45 0.31 -16.05 14.80
C GLY A 45 0.12 -17.55 14.68
N ALA A 46 -1.07 -18.09 14.95
CA ALA A 46 -1.41 -19.51 14.78
C ALA A 46 -1.27 -19.93 13.31
N PHE A 47 -1.83 -19.14 12.37
CA PHE A 47 -1.70 -19.38 10.94
C PHE A 47 -0.24 -19.39 10.46
N LEU A 48 0.58 -18.41 10.90
CA LEU A 48 1.97 -18.32 10.49
C LEU A 48 2.81 -19.52 10.96
N LYS A 49 2.49 -20.09 12.12
CA LYS A 49 3.18 -21.29 12.66
C LYS A 49 2.91 -22.55 11.85
N VAL A 50 1.71 -22.68 11.27
CA VAL A 50 1.33 -23.85 10.46
C VAL A 50 1.63 -23.67 8.97
N LEU A 51 1.89 -22.43 8.53
CA LEU A 51 2.22 -22.14 7.14
C LEU A 51 3.67 -22.55 6.85
N PRO A 52 3.93 -23.50 5.95
CA PRO A 52 5.29 -23.92 5.61
C PRO A 52 6.19 -22.75 5.19
N SER A 53 7.45 -22.79 5.58
CA SER A 53 8.39 -21.67 5.37
C SER A 53 8.70 -21.37 3.91
N ASP A 54 8.56 -22.38 3.04
CA ASP A 54 8.74 -22.30 1.58
C ASP A 54 7.52 -21.75 0.84
N VAL A 55 6.35 -21.66 1.49
CA VAL A 55 5.15 -21.06 0.88
C VAL A 55 5.31 -19.54 0.84
N PRO A 56 5.26 -18.91 -0.36
CA PRO A 56 5.33 -17.48 -0.49
C PRO A 56 4.20 -16.76 0.27
N LEU A 57 4.50 -15.63 0.88
CA LEU A 57 3.57 -14.86 1.69
C LEU A 57 3.44 -13.43 1.16
N LEU A 58 2.21 -12.97 0.99
CA LEU A 58 1.87 -11.60 0.61
C LEU A 58 0.86 -11.02 1.60
N VAL A 59 1.13 -9.84 2.11
CA VAL A 59 0.16 -9.07 2.93
C VAL A 59 -0.44 -7.98 2.06
N ILE A 60 -1.77 -7.88 2.06
CA ILE A 60 -2.49 -6.86 1.31
C ILE A 60 -3.31 -5.97 2.25
N GLY A 61 -3.25 -4.66 2.00
CA GLY A 61 -4.15 -3.66 2.58
C GLY A 61 -5.31 -3.36 1.62
N LEU A 62 -5.43 -2.09 1.23
CA LEU A 62 -6.44 -1.68 0.22
C LEU A 62 -6.07 -2.03 -1.23
N GLY A 63 -4.87 -2.56 -1.48
CA GLY A 63 -4.41 -2.89 -2.83
C GLY A 63 -4.19 -1.67 -3.73
N SER A 64 -3.94 -0.50 -3.14
CA SER A 64 -3.78 0.77 -3.84
C SER A 64 -2.39 0.95 -4.48
N ASN A 65 -1.42 0.12 -4.13
CA ASN A 65 -0.07 0.10 -4.69
C ASN A 65 0.34 -1.32 -5.13
N LEU A 66 -0.60 -2.06 -5.72
CA LEU A 66 -0.43 -3.47 -6.03
C LEU A 66 -0.95 -3.80 -7.43
N LEU A 67 -0.12 -4.44 -8.23
CA LEU A 67 -0.50 -5.11 -9.46
C LEU A 67 -0.31 -6.62 -9.28
N VAL A 68 -1.42 -7.34 -9.23
CA VAL A 68 -1.39 -8.82 -9.23
C VAL A 68 -1.40 -9.27 -10.69
N ARG A 69 -0.42 -10.07 -11.10
CA ARG A 69 -0.31 -10.61 -12.46
C ARG A 69 -1.41 -11.63 -12.76
N ASP A 70 -1.67 -11.85 -14.04
CA ASP A 70 -2.82 -12.65 -14.51
C ASP A 70 -2.72 -14.12 -14.11
N GLY A 71 -1.50 -14.70 -14.00
CA GLY A 71 -1.27 -16.06 -13.48
C GLY A 71 -1.58 -16.22 -11.99
N GLY A 72 -1.76 -15.11 -11.25
CA GLY A 72 -2.11 -15.12 -9.84
C GLY A 72 -0.92 -15.29 -8.91
N TYR A 73 -1.18 -15.47 -7.61
CA TYR A 73 -0.17 -15.58 -6.56
C TYR A 73 -0.10 -17.02 -6.01
N ARG A 74 1.01 -17.71 -6.29
CA ARG A 74 1.24 -19.10 -5.82
C ARG A 74 1.77 -19.07 -4.40
N GLY A 75 0.84 -18.96 -3.44
CA GLY A 75 1.16 -18.85 -2.02
C GLY A 75 -0.03 -18.38 -1.19
N ALA A 76 0.28 -17.94 0.02
CA ALA A 76 -0.70 -17.40 0.96
C ALA A 76 -0.76 -15.87 0.88
N VAL A 77 -1.96 -15.34 0.75
CA VAL A 77 -2.25 -13.91 0.86
C VAL A 77 -2.94 -13.65 2.18
N ILE A 78 -2.45 -12.70 2.96
CA ILE A 78 -3.07 -12.27 4.22
C ILE A 78 -3.72 -10.90 4.01
N ARG A 79 -4.98 -10.80 4.40
CA ARG A 79 -5.72 -9.54 4.45
C ARG A 79 -6.16 -9.27 5.88
N LEU A 80 -5.62 -8.21 6.49
CA LEU A 80 -5.97 -7.85 7.86
C LEU A 80 -7.44 -7.45 7.98
N GLY A 81 -8.17 -8.15 8.85
CA GLY A 81 -9.60 -7.96 9.08
C GLY A 81 -9.93 -6.78 9.99
N LYS A 82 -11.17 -6.73 10.48
CA LYS A 82 -11.71 -5.64 11.31
C LYS A 82 -10.94 -5.43 12.61
N ALA A 83 -10.43 -6.49 13.24
CA ALA A 83 -9.68 -6.42 14.50
C ALA A 83 -8.40 -5.55 14.38
N PHE A 84 -7.86 -5.43 13.18
CA PHE A 84 -6.68 -4.63 12.88
C PHE A 84 -7.00 -3.22 12.39
N GLN A 85 -8.27 -2.77 12.46
CA GLN A 85 -8.71 -1.46 11.99
C GLN A 85 -9.03 -0.48 13.11
N THR A 86 -8.76 -0.86 14.36
CA THR A 86 -8.99 -0.02 15.54
C THR A 86 -8.12 1.23 15.48
N ILE A 87 -8.68 2.37 15.87
CA ILE A 87 -7.97 3.63 16.01
C ILE A 87 -8.31 4.16 17.39
N ILE A 88 -7.29 4.42 18.21
CA ILE A 88 -7.44 4.88 19.59
C ILE A 88 -6.65 6.18 19.75
N VAL A 89 -7.34 7.21 20.24
CA VAL A 89 -6.69 8.45 20.68
C VAL A 89 -6.20 8.22 22.10
N GLU A 90 -4.90 8.35 22.30
CA GLU A 90 -4.25 8.24 23.61
C GLU A 90 -3.85 9.62 24.17
N PRO A 91 -3.56 9.73 25.48
CA PRO A 91 -2.98 10.96 26.06
C PRO A 91 -1.73 11.44 25.30
N ASP A 92 -1.33 12.69 25.56
CA ASP A 92 -0.12 13.29 24.97
C ASP A 92 -0.10 13.35 23.45
N HIS A 93 -1.26 13.54 22.83
CA HIS A 93 -1.42 13.67 21.37
C HIS A 93 -0.93 12.43 20.59
N ARG A 94 -1.18 11.24 21.13
CA ARG A 94 -0.82 9.96 20.50
C ARG A 94 -2.02 9.32 19.83
N ILE A 95 -1.73 8.60 18.76
CA ILE A 95 -2.68 7.75 18.05
C ILE A 95 -2.10 6.34 17.98
N ARG A 96 -2.87 5.37 18.49
CA ARG A 96 -2.63 3.95 18.28
C ARG A 96 -3.57 3.47 17.18
N ALA A 97 -3.02 2.92 16.11
CA ALA A 97 -3.81 2.43 14.99
C ALA A 97 -3.38 1.03 14.58
N GLY A 98 -4.35 0.14 14.39
CA GLY A 98 -4.12 -1.16 13.80
C GLY A 98 -3.62 -1.03 12.35
N ALA A 99 -2.78 -1.96 11.91
CA ALA A 99 -2.16 -1.90 10.59
C ALA A 99 -3.17 -2.00 9.42
N GLY A 100 -4.38 -2.53 9.67
CA GLY A 100 -5.50 -2.53 8.72
C GLY A 100 -6.33 -1.23 8.73
N ALA A 101 -6.05 -0.29 9.63
CA ALA A 101 -6.74 1.00 9.66
C ALA A 101 -6.43 1.82 8.41
N VAL A 102 -7.46 2.44 7.83
CA VAL A 102 -7.32 3.24 6.62
C VAL A 102 -6.69 4.59 6.95
N ASP A 103 -5.65 4.98 6.24
CA ASP A 103 -4.83 6.18 6.49
C ASP A 103 -5.69 7.44 6.64
N VAL A 104 -6.66 7.64 5.74
CA VAL A 104 -7.55 8.80 5.79
C VAL A 104 -8.47 8.82 7.01
N LYS A 105 -8.82 7.66 7.57
CA LYS A 105 -9.62 7.58 8.81
C LYS A 105 -8.78 7.96 10.02
N VAL A 106 -7.50 7.54 10.05
CA VAL A 106 -6.54 7.94 11.09
C VAL A 106 -6.33 9.44 11.06
N ALA A 107 -6.08 10.04 9.88
CA ALA A 107 -5.94 11.49 9.73
C ALA A 107 -7.17 12.24 10.25
N ARG A 108 -8.37 11.77 9.91
CA ARG A 108 -9.63 12.38 10.32
C ARG A 108 -9.82 12.32 11.83
N GLN A 109 -9.60 11.16 12.45
CA GLN A 109 -9.76 10.98 13.89
C GLN A 109 -8.72 11.80 14.67
N ALA A 110 -7.49 11.93 14.15
CA ALA A 110 -6.49 12.82 14.71
C ALA A 110 -6.95 14.29 14.66
N ALA A 111 -7.47 14.75 13.51
CA ALA A 111 -7.98 16.11 13.35
C ALA A 111 -9.12 16.42 14.32
N GLU A 112 -10.12 15.52 14.42
CA GLU A 112 -11.27 15.65 15.33
C GLU A 112 -10.83 15.69 16.81
N ALA A 113 -9.70 15.07 17.15
CA ALA A 113 -9.10 15.09 18.48
C ALA A 113 -8.13 16.26 18.72
N GLY A 114 -7.97 17.19 17.78
CA GLY A 114 -7.03 18.31 17.91
C GLY A 114 -5.56 17.89 17.86
N ILE A 115 -5.25 16.81 17.12
CA ILE A 115 -3.90 16.28 16.98
C ILE A 115 -3.38 16.57 15.56
N ALA A 116 -2.49 17.53 15.43
CA ALA A 116 -1.83 17.89 14.18
C ALA A 116 -0.65 16.96 13.87
N GLY A 117 -0.25 16.94 12.59
CA GLY A 117 0.88 16.14 12.07
C GLY A 117 0.47 14.95 11.24
N PHE A 118 -0.84 14.64 11.13
CA PHE A 118 -1.38 13.50 10.40
C PHE A 118 -2.06 13.84 9.07
N SER A 119 -2.16 15.13 8.72
CA SER A 119 -2.87 15.59 7.51
C SER A 119 -2.35 14.95 6.22
N PHE A 120 -1.03 14.61 6.16
CA PHE A 120 -0.41 13.95 5.01
C PHE A 120 -1.03 12.58 4.68
N LEU A 121 -1.54 11.86 5.69
CA LEU A 121 -2.21 10.57 5.49
C LEU A 121 -3.48 10.69 4.63
N ARG A 122 -4.09 11.89 4.57
CA ARG A 122 -5.18 12.19 3.63
C ARG A 122 -4.73 12.07 2.17
N GLY A 123 -3.44 12.30 1.91
CA GLY A 123 -2.81 12.15 0.60
C GLY A 123 -2.47 10.71 0.21
N ILE A 124 -2.57 9.75 1.16
CA ILE A 124 -2.15 8.35 0.95
C ILE A 124 -3.38 7.45 0.93
N PRO A 125 -3.70 6.84 -0.22
CA PRO A 125 -4.84 5.92 -0.31
C PRO A 125 -4.41 4.51 0.12
N GLY A 126 -4.18 4.30 1.41
CA GLY A 126 -3.64 3.06 1.94
C GLY A 126 -4.16 2.68 3.31
N THR A 127 -3.43 1.79 3.95
CA THR A 127 -3.59 1.40 5.35
C THR A 127 -2.29 1.65 6.10
N ILE A 128 -2.36 1.82 7.40
CA ILE A 128 -1.19 2.04 8.27
C ILE A 128 -0.08 0.98 8.04
N GLY A 129 -0.44 -0.29 7.86
CA GLY A 129 0.56 -1.34 7.55
C GLY A 129 1.27 -1.12 6.22
N GLY A 130 0.55 -0.66 5.20
CA GLY A 130 1.14 -0.26 3.92
C GLY A 130 2.02 0.98 4.05
N ALA A 131 1.55 1.99 4.79
CA ALA A 131 2.31 3.20 5.06
C ALA A 131 3.60 2.91 5.86
N LEU A 132 3.57 2.01 6.85
CA LEU A 132 4.76 1.53 7.55
C LEU A 132 5.75 0.83 6.61
N ARG A 133 5.28 -0.05 5.73
CA ARG A 133 6.13 -0.80 4.81
C ARG A 133 6.86 0.10 3.81
N MET A 134 6.20 1.17 3.38
CA MET A 134 6.68 2.07 2.33
C MET A 134 7.25 3.38 2.88
N ASN A 135 7.34 3.58 4.21
CA ASN A 135 7.52 4.93 4.75
C ASN A 135 6.60 5.92 4.01
N GLY A 136 5.31 5.60 3.98
CA GLY A 136 4.33 6.34 3.19
C GLY A 136 4.37 7.82 3.48
N GLY A 137 4.41 8.63 2.44
CA GLY A 137 4.53 10.07 2.58
C GLY A 137 3.87 10.83 1.45
N ALA A 138 3.36 12.00 1.77
CA ALA A 138 2.76 12.96 0.86
C ALA A 138 2.84 14.37 1.47
N TYR A 139 2.81 15.42 0.64
CA TYR A 139 2.74 16.82 1.12
C TYR A 139 3.83 17.16 2.16
N CYS A 140 5.07 16.79 1.87
CA CYS A 140 6.27 17.06 2.67
C CYS A 140 6.31 16.39 4.05
N ALA A 141 5.46 15.39 4.32
CA ALA A 141 5.51 14.58 5.53
C ALA A 141 5.42 13.08 5.20
N GLU A 142 5.97 12.24 6.07
CA GLU A 142 6.00 10.79 5.90
C GLU A 142 5.87 10.05 7.24
N MET A 143 5.65 8.74 7.21
CA MET A 143 5.43 7.92 8.42
C MET A 143 6.53 8.08 9.47
N ARG A 144 7.79 8.23 9.04
CA ARG A 144 8.93 8.45 9.96
C ARG A 144 8.75 9.68 10.85
N ASP A 145 8.01 10.71 10.41
CA ASP A 145 7.86 11.97 11.13
C ASP A 145 6.92 11.85 12.33
N VAL A 146 6.06 10.82 12.33
CA VAL A 146 5.06 10.61 13.39
C VAL A 146 5.21 9.27 14.12
N LEU A 147 5.98 8.30 13.59
CA LEU A 147 6.06 6.97 14.18
C LEU A 147 6.86 6.97 15.49
N VAL A 148 6.25 6.46 16.56
CA VAL A 148 6.92 6.11 17.82
C VAL A 148 7.39 4.65 17.77
N SER A 149 6.47 3.73 17.49
CA SER A 149 6.77 2.31 17.35
C SER A 149 5.77 1.60 16.42
N ALA A 150 6.25 0.53 15.80
CA ALA A 150 5.42 -0.41 15.03
C ALA A 150 5.50 -1.79 15.68
N ARG A 151 4.34 -2.46 15.80
CA ARG A 151 4.24 -3.85 16.25
C ARG A 151 3.94 -4.72 15.03
N GLY A 152 4.51 -5.92 15.02
CA GLY A 152 4.27 -6.90 13.98
C GLY A 152 4.55 -8.32 14.45
N ILE A 153 4.24 -9.29 13.58
CA ILE A 153 4.50 -10.70 13.80
C ILE A 153 5.45 -11.18 12.71
N ASP A 154 6.53 -11.87 13.11
CA ASP A 154 7.45 -12.48 12.17
C ASP A 154 6.91 -13.84 11.65
N ARG A 155 7.62 -14.42 10.67
CA ARG A 155 7.24 -15.71 10.06
C ARG A 155 7.11 -16.86 11.05
N ALA A 156 7.82 -16.81 12.20
CA ALA A 156 7.73 -17.81 13.26
C ALA A 156 6.51 -17.61 14.18
N GLY A 157 5.69 -16.58 13.93
CA GLY A 157 4.55 -16.22 14.76
C GLY A 157 4.96 -15.51 16.05
N VAL A 158 6.16 -14.91 16.09
CA VAL A 158 6.68 -14.17 17.25
C VAL A 158 6.39 -12.69 17.09
N ILE A 159 5.82 -12.08 18.13
CA ILE A 159 5.55 -10.65 18.16
C ILE A 159 6.86 -9.88 18.29
N ARG A 160 7.02 -8.86 17.46
CA ARG A 160 8.14 -7.93 17.43
C ARG A 160 7.64 -6.50 17.55
N THR A 161 8.42 -5.66 18.23
CA THR A 161 8.19 -4.22 18.28
C THR A 161 9.44 -3.51 17.76
N PHE A 162 9.24 -2.56 16.89
CA PHE A 162 10.29 -1.78 16.24
C PHE A 162 10.09 -0.30 16.60
N ASP A 163 11.10 0.36 17.11
CA ASP A 163 11.11 1.82 17.20
C ASP A 163 11.35 2.45 15.81
N CYS A 164 11.20 3.76 15.73
CA CYS A 164 11.36 4.47 14.44
C CYS A 164 12.76 4.29 13.82
N ARG A 165 13.82 4.13 14.64
CA ARG A 165 15.20 3.90 14.16
C ARG A 165 15.34 2.49 13.59
N GLN A 166 14.79 1.49 14.28
CA GLN A 166 14.79 0.10 13.84
C GLN A 166 14.00 -0.12 12.55
N MET A 167 13.02 0.75 12.25
CA MET A 167 12.32 0.73 10.96
C MET A 167 13.25 1.02 9.78
N GLY A 168 14.37 1.71 9.97
CA GLY A 168 15.36 1.99 8.93
C GLY A 168 14.76 2.68 7.70
N PHE A 169 13.85 3.61 7.91
CA PHE A 169 13.10 4.29 6.87
C PHE A 169 13.97 5.06 5.88
N ARG A 170 13.66 4.89 4.61
CA ARG A 170 14.17 5.67 3.47
C ARG A 170 12.99 6.01 2.56
N TYR A 171 13.24 6.75 1.50
CA TYR A 171 12.21 7.05 0.50
C TYR A 171 11.58 5.77 -0.05
N ARG A 172 10.28 5.61 0.16
CA ARG A 172 9.49 4.44 -0.23
C ARG A 172 10.05 3.09 0.25
N HIS A 173 10.65 3.06 1.45
CA HIS A 173 11.30 1.87 1.97
C HIS A 173 11.31 1.81 3.50
N SER A 174 11.16 0.59 4.04
CA SER A 174 11.43 0.20 5.43
C SER A 174 12.43 -0.94 5.41
N ALA A 175 13.41 -0.93 6.33
CA ALA A 175 14.43 -1.99 6.43
C ALA A 175 13.94 -3.23 7.23
N VAL A 176 12.74 -3.19 7.80
CA VAL A 176 12.15 -4.36 8.48
C VAL A 176 11.91 -5.47 7.46
N ALA A 177 12.29 -6.69 7.81
CA ALA A 177 12.16 -7.88 6.96
C ALA A 177 10.76 -7.99 6.31
N GLU A 178 10.70 -8.39 5.05
CA GLU A 178 9.45 -8.39 4.27
C GLU A 178 8.40 -9.37 4.80
N ASP A 179 8.84 -10.42 5.49
CA ASP A 179 8.03 -11.46 6.12
C ASP A 179 7.44 -11.06 7.48
N VAL A 180 7.83 -9.91 8.04
CA VAL A 180 7.17 -9.34 9.21
C VAL A 180 5.86 -8.69 8.80
N ILE A 181 4.77 -9.12 9.41
CA ILE A 181 3.43 -8.56 9.19
C ILE A 181 3.16 -7.53 10.27
N PHE A 182 3.09 -6.25 9.91
CA PHE A 182 2.71 -5.21 10.85
C PHE A 182 1.26 -5.40 11.30
N THR A 183 1.02 -5.25 12.60
CA THR A 183 -0.30 -5.40 13.22
C THR A 183 -0.80 -4.11 13.84
N GLU A 184 0.11 -3.20 14.27
CA GLU A 184 -0.23 -1.94 14.93
C GLU A 184 0.89 -0.90 14.76
N ALA A 185 0.53 0.38 14.81
CA ALA A 185 1.44 1.50 14.98
C ALA A 185 1.04 2.37 16.15
N LEU A 186 2.00 2.81 16.95
CA LEU A 186 1.87 3.93 17.87
C LEU A 186 2.53 5.15 17.24
N MET A 187 1.80 6.24 17.14
CA MET A 187 2.22 7.44 16.46
C MET A 187 2.04 8.65 17.39
N GLN A 188 2.90 9.66 17.22
CA GLN A 188 2.92 10.90 18.00
C GLN A 188 2.66 12.08 17.08
N GLY A 189 1.62 12.86 17.40
CA GLY A 189 1.37 14.16 16.81
C GLY A 189 1.76 15.31 17.75
N ARG A 190 1.18 16.47 17.52
CA ARG A 190 1.33 17.68 18.32
C ARG A 190 -0.04 18.34 18.50
N PRO A 191 -0.24 19.21 19.51
CA PRO A 191 -1.50 19.94 19.65
C PRO A 191 -1.79 20.78 18.39
N GLY A 192 -3.06 20.89 18.03
CA GLY A 192 -3.53 21.70 16.91
C GLY A 192 -5.02 21.98 16.99
N GLU A 193 -5.47 22.96 16.25
CA GLU A 193 -6.89 23.33 16.17
C GLU A 193 -7.60 22.45 15.15
N PRO A 194 -8.68 21.73 15.53
CA PRO A 194 -9.40 20.82 14.64
C PRO A 194 -9.80 21.44 13.30
N GLU A 195 -10.33 22.67 13.32
CA GLU A 195 -10.77 23.37 12.11
C GLU A 195 -9.60 23.61 11.13
N THR A 196 -8.44 24.00 11.66
CA THR A 196 -7.23 24.22 10.85
C THR A 196 -6.76 22.91 10.21
N ILE A 197 -6.71 21.81 10.99
CA ILE A 197 -6.27 20.50 10.50
C ILE A 197 -7.24 19.97 9.43
N LEU A 198 -8.55 20.11 9.66
CA LEU A 198 -9.57 19.71 8.67
C LEU A 198 -9.48 20.54 7.39
N ALA A 199 -9.18 21.85 7.49
CA ALA A 199 -8.94 22.69 6.32
C ALA A 199 -7.71 22.24 5.51
N GLU A 200 -6.59 21.90 6.18
CA GLU A 200 -5.41 21.30 5.53
C GLU A 200 -5.77 20.00 4.78
N MET A 201 -6.54 19.13 5.42
CA MET A 201 -7.00 17.88 4.78
C MET A 201 -7.92 18.13 3.58
N GLY A 202 -8.76 19.18 3.65
CA GLY A 202 -9.58 19.65 2.55
C GLY A 202 -8.74 20.08 1.36
N ALA A 203 -7.74 20.92 1.58
CA ALA A 203 -6.82 21.40 0.55
C ALA A 203 -6.06 20.23 -0.11
N ILE A 204 -5.61 19.24 0.66
CA ILE A 204 -4.98 18.01 0.13
C ILE A 204 -5.95 17.27 -0.80
N THR A 205 -7.23 17.15 -0.40
CA THR A 205 -8.24 16.46 -1.22
C THR A 205 -8.49 17.18 -2.54
N GLU A 206 -8.64 18.49 -2.49
CA GLU A 206 -8.84 19.33 -3.68
C GLU A 206 -7.65 19.26 -4.64
N ALA A 207 -6.43 19.41 -4.12
CA ALA A 207 -5.21 19.33 -4.90
C ALA A 207 -5.08 17.96 -5.61
N ARG A 208 -5.39 16.86 -4.91
CA ARG A 208 -5.38 15.53 -5.51
C ARG A 208 -6.44 15.36 -6.59
N SER A 209 -7.66 15.80 -6.33
CA SER A 209 -8.75 15.69 -7.30
C SER A 209 -8.49 16.51 -8.56
N ALA A 210 -7.81 17.65 -8.42
CA ALA A 210 -7.44 18.51 -9.56
C ALA A 210 -6.28 17.92 -10.41
N THR A 211 -5.39 17.13 -9.80
CA THR A 211 -4.13 16.72 -10.44
C THR A 211 -3.99 15.22 -10.68
N GLN A 212 -4.83 14.38 -10.07
CA GLN A 212 -4.70 12.92 -10.12
C GLN A 212 -6.03 12.24 -10.51
N PRO A 213 -6.00 11.12 -11.24
CA PRO A 213 -7.19 10.39 -11.66
C PRO A 213 -7.77 9.54 -10.52
N VAL A 214 -8.15 10.19 -9.39
CA VAL A 214 -8.51 9.54 -8.12
C VAL A 214 -9.76 8.65 -8.19
N ASN A 215 -10.62 8.84 -9.18
CA ASN A 215 -11.87 8.07 -9.37
C ASN A 215 -11.75 7.00 -10.47
N THR A 216 -10.53 6.56 -10.77
CA THR A 216 -10.27 5.56 -11.81
C THR A 216 -9.63 4.30 -11.22
N ARG A 217 -9.61 3.20 -12.01
CA ARG A 217 -8.91 1.97 -11.63
C ARG A 217 -7.41 2.18 -11.86
N THR A 218 -6.69 2.58 -10.83
CA THR A 218 -5.25 2.89 -10.88
C THR A 218 -4.53 2.44 -9.62
N GLY A 219 -3.24 2.16 -9.72
CA GLY A 219 -2.38 1.81 -8.57
C GLY A 219 -1.63 3.02 -7.98
N GLY A 220 -2.09 4.26 -8.22
CA GLY A 220 -1.35 5.45 -7.80
C GLY A 220 -0.15 5.77 -8.71
N SER A 221 0.87 6.40 -8.15
CA SER A 221 2.11 6.68 -8.89
C SER A 221 2.78 5.38 -9.33
N THR A 222 2.95 5.22 -10.63
CA THR A 222 3.51 3.99 -11.22
C THR A 222 4.99 3.86 -10.95
N PHE A 223 5.72 4.98 -11.03
CA PHE A 223 7.17 5.01 -10.87
C PHE A 223 7.59 5.96 -9.76
N LYS A 224 8.67 5.62 -9.08
CA LYS A 224 9.35 6.50 -8.13
C LYS A 224 9.88 7.73 -8.83
N ASN A 225 9.91 8.87 -8.12
CA ASN A 225 10.61 10.03 -8.65
C ASN A 225 12.13 9.78 -8.62
N PRO A 226 12.84 9.93 -9.74
CA PRO A 226 14.30 9.96 -9.77
C PRO A 226 14.84 11.13 -8.95
N GLN A 227 16.09 11.02 -8.48
CA GLN A 227 16.70 12.01 -7.60
C GLN A 227 16.72 13.45 -8.19
N ALA A 228 16.84 13.57 -9.50
CA ALA A 228 17.00 14.87 -10.19
C ALA A 228 15.75 15.34 -10.95
N ALA A 229 14.64 14.58 -10.95
CA ALA A 229 13.47 14.89 -11.78
C ALA A 229 12.17 14.32 -11.20
N LYS A 230 11.05 14.81 -11.70
CA LYS A 230 9.74 14.20 -11.43
C LYS A 230 9.42 13.17 -12.52
N ALA A 231 9.01 11.98 -12.11
CA ALA A 231 8.68 10.91 -13.06
C ALA A 231 7.62 11.35 -14.08
N TRP A 232 6.56 12.05 -13.62
CA TRP A 232 5.49 12.51 -14.51
C TRP A 232 5.99 13.47 -15.61
N GLU A 233 6.98 14.33 -15.31
CA GLU A 233 7.56 15.26 -16.32
C GLU A 233 8.36 14.49 -17.38
N LEU A 234 9.14 13.50 -16.97
CA LEU A 234 9.90 12.65 -17.88
C LEU A 234 8.97 11.86 -18.82
N ILE A 235 7.89 11.30 -18.25
CA ILE A 235 6.90 10.50 -18.98
C ILE A 235 6.14 11.40 -19.98
N ASP A 236 5.81 12.60 -19.58
CA ASP A 236 5.14 13.57 -20.45
C ASP A 236 6.04 14.00 -21.62
N ARG A 237 7.29 14.38 -21.34
CA ARG A 237 8.30 14.73 -22.36
C ARG A 237 8.58 13.57 -23.33
N ALA A 238 8.50 12.33 -22.86
CA ALA A 238 8.65 11.13 -23.69
C ALA A 238 7.42 10.83 -24.58
N GLY A 239 6.42 11.73 -24.60
CA GLY A 239 5.24 11.60 -25.44
C GLY A 239 4.33 10.43 -25.05
N CYS A 240 4.33 10.07 -23.73
CA CYS A 240 3.56 8.93 -23.26
C CYS A 240 2.15 9.31 -22.78
N ARG A 241 1.79 10.60 -22.69
CA ARG A 241 0.44 11.03 -22.28
C ARG A 241 -0.63 10.41 -23.17
N GLY A 242 -1.59 9.71 -22.54
CA GLY A 242 -2.67 9.03 -23.24
C GLY A 242 -2.27 7.76 -24.01
N LEU A 243 -0.99 7.35 -23.96
CA LEU A 243 -0.52 6.12 -24.60
C LEU A 243 -1.32 4.90 -24.10
N ARG A 244 -1.68 4.00 -25.01
CA ARG A 244 -2.46 2.79 -24.71
C ARG A 244 -1.75 1.53 -25.17
N ILE A 245 -1.88 0.47 -24.36
CA ILE A 245 -1.57 -0.92 -24.72
C ILE A 245 -2.71 -1.80 -24.17
N GLY A 246 -3.39 -2.52 -25.06
CA GLY A 246 -4.58 -3.29 -24.70
C GLY A 246 -5.61 -2.42 -23.97
N GLY A 247 -6.05 -2.85 -22.80
CA GLY A 247 -6.98 -2.11 -21.94
C GLY A 247 -6.33 -1.11 -20.99
N ALA A 248 -4.98 -0.95 -21.01
CA ALA A 248 -4.26 -0.02 -20.15
C ALA A 248 -3.98 1.32 -20.84
N GLN A 249 -4.01 2.41 -20.09
CA GLN A 249 -3.75 3.78 -20.60
C GLN A 249 -2.90 4.58 -19.61
N VAL A 250 -1.92 5.34 -20.11
CA VAL A 250 -1.29 6.43 -19.37
C VAL A 250 -2.30 7.56 -19.18
N SER A 251 -2.52 7.99 -17.95
CA SER A 251 -3.48 9.04 -17.64
C SER A 251 -3.17 10.34 -18.39
N GLU A 252 -4.20 10.95 -18.95
CA GLU A 252 -4.11 12.27 -19.58
C GLU A 252 -3.98 13.40 -18.55
N LEU A 253 -4.49 13.17 -17.32
CA LEU A 253 -4.40 14.15 -16.24
C LEU A 253 -3.03 14.14 -15.54
N HIS A 254 -2.46 12.94 -15.28
CA HIS A 254 -1.18 12.78 -14.59
C HIS A 254 -0.41 11.60 -15.17
N THR A 255 0.62 11.88 -15.94
CA THR A 255 1.33 10.85 -16.74
C THR A 255 2.02 9.76 -15.96
N ASN A 256 2.29 9.95 -14.65
CA ASN A 256 2.81 8.88 -13.78
C ASN A 256 1.71 7.97 -13.19
N PHE A 257 0.51 7.96 -13.78
CA PHE A 257 -0.60 7.08 -13.40
C PHE A 257 -1.01 6.24 -14.59
N LEU A 258 -1.05 4.91 -14.41
CA LEU A 258 -1.64 3.99 -15.37
C LEU A 258 -3.08 3.70 -14.95
N ILE A 259 -3.98 3.68 -15.91
CA ILE A 259 -5.42 3.42 -15.74
C ILE A 259 -5.78 2.12 -16.42
N ALA A 260 -6.50 1.25 -15.71
CA ALA A 260 -7.11 0.05 -16.25
C ALA A 260 -8.54 0.33 -16.70
N HIS A 261 -8.82 0.24 -17.99
CA HIS A 261 -10.17 0.28 -18.53
C HIS A 261 -10.87 -1.06 -18.39
N GLU A 262 -12.14 -1.13 -18.76
CA GLU A 262 -12.88 -2.40 -18.80
C GLU A 262 -12.21 -3.37 -19.77
N GLY A 263 -12.05 -4.63 -19.33
CA GLY A 263 -11.35 -5.67 -20.10
C GLY A 263 -9.83 -5.62 -20.04
N ALA A 264 -9.22 -4.64 -19.32
CA ALA A 264 -7.77 -4.61 -19.13
C ALA A 264 -7.28 -5.84 -18.36
N THR A 265 -6.08 -6.30 -18.70
CA THR A 265 -5.34 -7.34 -17.98
C THR A 265 -4.17 -6.76 -17.21
N ALA A 266 -3.60 -7.52 -16.27
CA ALA A 266 -2.38 -7.11 -15.59
C ALA A 266 -1.20 -7.04 -16.58
N SER A 267 -1.18 -7.92 -17.55
CA SER A 267 -0.20 -7.93 -18.65
C SER A 267 -0.23 -6.65 -19.48
N ASP A 268 -1.42 -6.09 -19.77
CA ASP A 268 -1.55 -4.81 -20.47
C ASP A 268 -0.91 -3.67 -19.68
N ILE A 269 -1.17 -3.63 -18.36
CA ILE A 269 -0.63 -2.59 -17.46
C ILE A 269 0.89 -2.71 -17.36
N GLU A 270 1.41 -3.93 -17.21
CA GLU A 270 2.85 -4.18 -17.13
C GLU A 270 3.55 -3.83 -18.44
N ALA A 271 3.00 -4.27 -19.57
CA ALA A 271 3.53 -3.95 -20.90
C ALA A 271 3.54 -2.42 -21.16
N LEU A 272 2.46 -1.71 -20.78
CA LEU A 272 2.41 -0.25 -20.90
C LEU A 272 3.46 0.43 -20.02
N GLY A 273 3.65 -0.04 -18.79
CA GLY A 273 4.67 0.50 -17.90
C GLY A 273 6.09 0.28 -18.43
N GLU A 274 6.39 -0.90 -18.99
CA GLU A 274 7.70 -1.17 -19.60
C GLU A 274 7.93 -0.34 -20.87
N GLU A 275 6.90 -0.10 -21.69
CA GLU A 275 6.98 0.80 -22.85
C GLU A 275 7.24 2.24 -22.43
N VAL A 276 6.60 2.72 -21.36
CA VAL A 276 6.89 4.04 -20.78
C VAL A 276 8.35 4.12 -20.33
N ARG A 277 8.86 3.10 -19.62
CA ARG A 277 10.26 3.04 -19.16
C ARG A 277 11.23 3.11 -20.34
N ARG A 278 10.97 2.34 -21.40
CA ARG A 278 11.78 2.33 -22.63
C ARG A 278 11.86 3.72 -23.27
N ARG A 279 10.70 4.38 -23.49
CA ARG A 279 10.64 5.72 -24.11
C ARG A 279 11.34 6.78 -23.27
N VAL A 280 11.13 6.77 -21.95
CA VAL A 280 11.80 7.71 -21.04
C VAL A 280 13.31 7.51 -21.08
N PHE A 281 13.79 6.27 -21.07
CA PHE A 281 15.22 5.98 -21.16
C PHE A 281 15.82 6.43 -22.50
N GLU A 282 15.16 6.17 -23.60
CA GLU A 282 15.62 6.59 -24.94
C GLU A 282 15.73 8.12 -25.06
N GLN A 283 14.81 8.85 -24.43
CA GLN A 283 14.78 10.30 -24.51
C GLN A 283 15.75 10.98 -23.52
N SER A 284 15.89 10.46 -22.30
CA SER A 284 16.55 11.14 -21.19
C SER A 284 17.74 10.41 -20.60
N GLY A 285 17.99 9.14 -20.95
CA GLY A 285 18.98 8.27 -20.31
C GLY A 285 18.59 7.84 -18.89
N ILE A 286 17.40 8.21 -18.37
CA ILE A 286 16.97 7.90 -17.01
C ILE A 286 16.13 6.63 -17.01
N SER A 287 16.55 5.63 -16.23
CA SER A 287 15.75 4.43 -15.98
C SER A 287 14.76 4.68 -14.85
N LEU A 288 13.44 4.65 -15.15
CA LEU A 288 12.40 4.73 -14.13
C LEU A 288 12.33 3.44 -13.31
N GLU A 289 12.14 3.57 -12.00
CA GLU A 289 11.94 2.46 -11.08
C GLU A 289 10.44 2.35 -10.72
N TRP A 290 9.89 1.14 -10.81
CA TRP A 290 8.50 0.91 -10.39
C TRP A 290 8.30 1.22 -8.90
N GLU A 291 7.25 1.97 -8.59
CA GLU A 291 6.74 2.16 -7.22
C GLU A 291 5.64 1.15 -6.92
N ILE A 292 4.80 0.82 -7.92
CA ILE A 292 3.77 -0.20 -7.79
C ILE A 292 4.43 -1.57 -7.60
N LYS A 293 4.03 -2.29 -6.56
CA LYS A 293 4.50 -3.66 -6.28
C LYS A 293 3.80 -4.62 -7.24
N ARG A 294 4.59 -5.27 -8.10
CA ARG A 294 4.13 -6.32 -9.04
C ARG A 294 4.35 -7.66 -8.39
N VAL A 295 3.31 -8.48 -8.30
CA VAL A 295 3.34 -9.80 -7.64
C VAL A 295 2.65 -10.86 -8.46
N GLY A 296 3.04 -12.11 -8.24
CA GLY A 296 2.44 -13.26 -8.89
C GLY A 296 3.13 -13.66 -10.20
N GLU A 297 2.54 -14.67 -10.84
CA GLU A 297 3.04 -15.26 -12.08
C GLU A 297 2.42 -14.55 -13.31
N VAL A 298 3.17 -14.54 -14.40
CA VAL A 298 2.73 -13.97 -15.69
C VAL A 298 1.68 -14.85 -16.35
#